data_e623fdcba06753920367ab4e61d40f13
#
_entry.id   e623fdcba06753920367ab4e61d40f13
#
_cell.length_a   1.000
_cell.length_b   1.000
_cell.length_c   1.000
_cell.angle_alpha   90.00
_cell.angle_beta   90.00
_cell.angle_gamma   90.00
#
_symmetry.space_group_name_H-M   'P 1'
#
loop_
_entity.id
_entity.type
_entity.pdbx_description
1 polymer ?
#
loop_
_entity_poly.entity_id
_entity_poly.type
_entity_poly.pdbx_seq_one_letter_code
_entity_poly.pdbx_strand_id
1 'polypeptide(L)'
;MCDIISLYQKNKGVLSMNILSQILNYETKNLFIDDILEKIKAKLTNAILSILTNFSKNRYIKSFLNLQKEVNNLIIELIIDFISLIDNCYKKSDARKKEYYINKSNVPRTIYTIYGEITFERTLYRNKNNTKKYYCFVDQILGIEAYNLYDPVVRDYQLMMQLTITLIMLVIILL
;
A
#
# COMPACT_ATOMS: atom_id res chain seq x y z
N MET A 1 16.50 13.98 24.41
CA MET A 1 15.11 14.16 23.88
C MET A 1 14.82 13.30 22.65
N CYS A 2 15.84 12.88 21.88
CA CYS A 2 15.68 11.98 20.72
C CYS A 2 15.31 10.53 21.08
N ASP A 3 15.75 10.03 22.24
CA ASP A 3 15.58 8.61 22.59
C ASP A 3 14.14 8.21 22.96
N ILE A 4 13.35 9.14 23.49
CA ILE A 4 11.95 8.87 23.89
C ILE A 4 11.03 8.75 22.65
N ILE A 5 11.31 9.53 21.61
CA ILE A 5 10.53 9.47 20.35
C ILE A 5 10.83 8.16 19.60
N SER A 6 12.10 7.74 19.58
CA SER A 6 12.55 6.47 19.00
C SER A 6 11.94 5.26 19.72
N LEU A 7 11.91 5.25 21.06
CA LEU A 7 11.27 4.20 21.85
C LEU A 7 9.74 4.17 21.67
N TYR A 8 9.11 5.32 21.52
CA TYR A 8 7.66 5.41 21.29
C TYR A 8 7.26 4.90 19.88
N GLN A 9 8.08 5.19 18.86
CA GLN A 9 7.88 4.66 17.52
C GLN A 9 8.18 3.15 17.44
N LYS A 10 9.22 2.67 18.13
CA LYS A 10 9.57 1.25 18.20
C LYS A 10 8.50 0.42 18.90
N ASN A 11 7.93 0.93 20.00
CA ASN A 11 6.82 0.26 20.70
C ASN A 11 5.52 0.26 19.89
N LYS A 12 5.22 1.30 19.12
CA LYS A 12 4.06 1.31 18.20
C LYS A 12 4.21 0.31 17.06
N GLY A 13 5.41 0.20 16.47
CA GLY A 13 5.71 -0.78 15.44
C GLY A 13 5.57 -2.23 15.92
N VAL A 14 6.06 -2.54 17.11
CA VAL A 14 5.94 -3.88 17.73
C VAL A 14 4.49 -4.20 18.09
N LEU A 15 3.70 -3.23 18.57
CA LEU A 15 2.27 -3.43 18.85
C LEU A 15 1.47 -3.69 17.57
N SER A 16 1.77 -2.98 16.47
CA SER A 16 1.09 -3.17 15.18
C SER A 16 1.43 -4.52 14.56
N MET A 17 2.68 -4.99 14.67
CA MET A 17 3.11 -6.30 14.19
C MET A 17 2.46 -7.45 14.99
N ASN A 18 2.39 -7.33 16.33
CA ASN A 18 1.70 -8.31 17.17
C ASN A 18 0.20 -8.37 16.89
N ILE A 19 -0.44 -7.23 16.62
CA ILE A 19 -1.85 -7.18 16.25
C ILE A 19 -2.06 -7.83 14.88
N LEU A 20 -1.22 -7.55 13.89
CA LEU A 20 -1.30 -8.17 12.57
C LEU A 20 -1.13 -9.69 12.62
N SER A 21 -0.17 -10.21 13.40
CA SER A 21 0.04 -11.65 13.55
C SER A 21 -1.13 -12.37 14.25
N GLN A 22 -1.80 -11.72 15.18
CA GLN A 22 -2.98 -12.25 15.86
C GLN A 22 -4.26 -12.15 14.99
N ILE A 23 -4.32 -11.17 14.10
CA ILE A 23 -5.47 -10.91 13.23
C ILE A 23 -5.49 -11.87 12.04
N LEU A 24 -4.32 -12.24 11.51
CA LEU A 24 -4.18 -13.19 10.41
C LEU A 24 -4.23 -14.62 10.99
N ASN A 25 -5.41 -15.04 11.38
CA ASN A 25 -5.68 -16.44 11.71
C ASN A 25 -5.29 -17.34 10.52
N TYR A 26 -4.80 -18.56 10.79
CA TYR A 26 -4.32 -19.50 9.78
C TYR A 26 -5.33 -19.75 8.64
N GLU A 27 -6.61 -19.88 8.97
CA GLU A 27 -7.68 -20.09 7.97
C GLU A 27 -7.89 -18.86 7.07
N THR A 28 -7.96 -17.66 7.65
CA THR A 28 -8.11 -16.41 6.88
C THR A 28 -6.91 -16.16 5.98
N LYS A 29 -5.71 -16.52 6.45
CA LYS A 29 -4.48 -16.39 5.69
C LYS A 29 -4.45 -17.30 4.47
N ASN A 30 -4.86 -18.57 4.62
CA ASN A 30 -4.86 -19.54 3.53
C ASN A 30 -5.90 -19.17 2.46
N LEU A 31 -7.13 -18.85 2.83
CA LEU A 31 -8.16 -18.40 1.90
C LEU A 31 -7.74 -17.16 1.11
N PHE A 32 -7.09 -16.21 1.76
CA PHE A 32 -6.59 -15.01 1.11
C PHE A 32 -5.45 -15.31 0.12
N ILE A 33 -4.54 -16.23 0.49
CA ILE A 33 -3.44 -16.64 -0.38
C ILE A 33 -3.97 -17.37 -1.62
N ASP A 34 -4.92 -18.26 -1.47
CA ASP A 34 -5.51 -19.03 -2.57
C ASP A 34 -6.22 -18.10 -3.57
N ASP A 35 -7.01 -17.13 -3.09
CA ASP A 35 -7.66 -16.12 -3.95
C ASP A 35 -6.63 -15.28 -4.72
N ILE A 36 -5.54 -14.86 -4.05
CA ILE A 36 -4.44 -14.14 -4.69
C ILE A 36 -3.78 -14.99 -5.77
N LEU A 37 -3.46 -16.24 -5.48
CA LEU A 37 -2.81 -17.14 -6.44
C LEU A 37 -3.65 -17.36 -7.69
N GLU A 38 -4.96 -17.54 -7.56
CA GLU A 38 -5.85 -17.68 -8.70
C GLU A 38 -5.94 -16.38 -9.53
N LYS A 39 -6.00 -15.21 -8.90
CA LYS A 39 -5.95 -13.91 -9.59
C LYS A 39 -4.65 -13.72 -10.36
N ILE A 40 -3.50 -14.01 -9.75
CA ILE A 40 -2.18 -13.91 -10.37
C ILE A 40 -2.10 -14.86 -11.57
N LYS A 41 -2.48 -16.11 -11.40
CA LYS A 41 -2.45 -17.13 -12.45
C LYS A 41 -3.30 -16.73 -13.64
N ALA A 42 -4.55 -16.31 -13.44
CA ALA A 42 -5.43 -15.89 -14.53
C ALA A 42 -4.86 -14.69 -15.31
N LYS A 43 -4.39 -13.65 -14.63
CA LYS A 43 -3.84 -12.46 -15.28
C LYS A 43 -2.52 -12.71 -15.98
N LEU A 44 -1.60 -13.46 -15.38
CA LEU A 44 -0.33 -13.83 -16.02
C LEU A 44 -0.55 -14.72 -17.25
N THR A 45 -1.46 -15.69 -17.18
CA THR A 45 -1.79 -16.52 -18.34
C THR A 45 -2.30 -15.68 -19.50
N ASN A 46 -3.23 -14.76 -19.26
CA ASN A 46 -3.77 -13.86 -20.29
C ASN A 46 -2.69 -12.93 -20.86
N ALA A 47 -1.81 -12.40 -20.03
CA ALA A 47 -0.71 -11.56 -20.45
C ALA A 47 0.29 -12.32 -21.35
N ILE A 48 0.66 -13.56 -20.98
CA ILE A 48 1.54 -14.43 -21.75
C ILE A 48 0.91 -14.77 -23.11
N LEU A 49 -0.37 -15.14 -23.15
CA LEU A 49 -1.10 -15.43 -24.38
C LEU A 49 -1.14 -14.18 -25.29
N SER A 50 -1.36 -13.00 -24.74
CA SER A 50 -1.31 -11.73 -25.48
C SER A 50 0.07 -11.48 -26.09
N ILE A 51 1.16 -11.75 -25.37
CA ILE A 51 2.52 -11.63 -25.90
C ILE A 51 2.75 -12.62 -27.05
N LEU A 52 2.42 -13.88 -26.87
CA LEU A 52 2.63 -14.93 -27.90
C LEU A 52 1.84 -14.63 -29.15
N THR A 53 0.60 -14.17 -29.07
CA THR A 53 -0.21 -13.79 -30.24
C THR A 53 0.33 -12.55 -30.96
N ASN A 54 0.90 -11.59 -30.25
CA ASN A 54 1.49 -10.39 -30.82
C ASN A 54 2.93 -10.63 -31.33
N PHE A 55 3.62 -11.64 -30.81
CA PHE A 55 4.96 -12.01 -31.27
C PHE A 55 4.96 -12.40 -32.73
N SER A 56 3.96 -13.16 -33.18
CA SER A 56 3.77 -13.54 -34.58
C SER A 56 3.51 -12.36 -35.53
N LYS A 57 3.14 -11.18 -35.01
CA LYS A 57 2.79 -9.96 -35.75
C LYS A 57 3.86 -8.86 -35.70
N ASN A 58 5.08 -9.17 -35.27
CA ASN A 58 6.20 -8.21 -35.12
C ASN A 58 5.87 -6.95 -34.26
N ARG A 59 5.03 -7.09 -33.21
CA ARG A 59 4.61 -5.99 -32.35
C ARG A 59 5.13 -6.12 -30.90
N TYR A 60 6.39 -6.55 -30.76
CA TYR A 60 6.98 -6.89 -29.46
C TYR A 60 6.95 -5.76 -28.43
N ILE A 61 7.41 -4.56 -28.81
CA ILE A 61 7.52 -3.42 -27.88
C ILE A 61 6.16 -3.08 -27.27
N LYS A 62 5.11 -3.03 -28.11
CA LYS A 62 3.75 -2.74 -27.64
C LYS A 62 3.24 -3.83 -26.68
N SER A 63 3.61 -5.08 -26.93
CA SER A 63 3.20 -6.20 -26.06
C SER A 63 3.89 -6.15 -24.70
N PHE A 64 5.17 -5.77 -24.63
CA PHE A 64 5.87 -5.58 -23.37
C PHE A 64 5.32 -4.41 -22.56
N LEU A 65 4.99 -3.28 -23.19
CA LEU A 65 4.36 -2.15 -22.52
C LEU A 65 2.98 -2.52 -21.95
N ASN A 66 2.20 -3.29 -22.70
CA ASN A 66 0.91 -3.80 -22.22
C ASN A 66 1.09 -4.76 -21.05
N LEU A 67 2.08 -5.67 -21.11
CA LEU A 67 2.39 -6.56 -19.99
C LEU A 67 2.75 -5.77 -18.74
N GLN A 68 3.61 -4.77 -18.84
CA GLN A 68 3.97 -3.92 -17.70
C GLN A 68 2.74 -3.26 -17.10
N LYS A 69 1.84 -2.74 -17.91
CA LYS A 69 0.59 -2.13 -17.45
C LYS A 69 -0.29 -3.15 -16.72
N GLU A 70 -0.45 -4.37 -17.27
CA GLU A 70 -1.24 -5.43 -16.63
C GLU A 70 -0.63 -5.87 -15.29
N VAL A 71 0.70 -5.98 -15.21
CA VAL A 71 1.39 -6.30 -13.96
C VAL A 71 1.21 -5.18 -12.94
N ASN A 72 1.33 -3.92 -13.33
CA ASN A 72 1.09 -2.79 -12.43
C ASN A 72 -0.36 -2.79 -11.89
N ASN A 73 -1.34 -3.01 -12.76
CA ASN A 73 -2.74 -3.11 -12.37
C ASN A 73 -2.97 -4.26 -11.38
N LEU A 74 -2.34 -5.41 -11.62
CA LEU A 74 -2.41 -6.54 -10.70
C LEU A 74 -1.83 -6.19 -9.33
N ILE A 75 -0.67 -5.53 -9.28
CA ILE A 75 -0.06 -5.08 -8.02
C ILE A 75 -0.99 -4.12 -7.28
N ILE A 76 -1.59 -3.15 -7.99
CA ILE A 76 -2.56 -2.21 -7.40
C ILE A 76 -3.75 -2.96 -6.78
N GLU A 77 -4.34 -3.91 -7.49
CA GLU A 77 -5.46 -4.72 -6.96
C GLU A 77 -5.05 -5.50 -5.72
N LEU A 78 -3.89 -6.14 -5.72
CA LEU A 78 -3.38 -6.89 -4.57
C LEU A 78 -3.15 -5.98 -3.35
N ILE A 79 -2.66 -4.77 -3.55
CA ILE A 79 -2.49 -3.78 -2.47
C ILE A 79 -3.86 -3.39 -1.90
N ILE A 80 -4.86 -3.13 -2.74
CA ILE A 80 -6.22 -2.78 -2.31
C ILE A 80 -6.85 -3.93 -1.52
N ASP A 81 -6.74 -5.17 -2.00
CA ASP A 81 -7.26 -6.36 -1.33
C ASP A 81 -6.60 -6.55 0.05
N PHE A 82 -5.27 -6.37 0.11
CA PHE A 82 -4.52 -6.45 1.37
C PHE A 82 -4.93 -5.38 2.37
N ILE A 83 -5.08 -4.12 1.92
CA ILE A 83 -5.57 -3.02 2.75
C ILE A 83 -6.97 -3.32 3.29
N SER A 84 -7.86 -3.80 2.44
CA SER A 84 -9.23 -4.17 2.82
C SER A 84 -9.26 -5.30 3.86
N LEU A 85 -8.39 -6.29 3.69
CA LEU A 85 -8.23 -7.37 4.68
C LEU A 85 -7.79 -6.80 6.04
N ILE A 86 -6.75 -5.99 6.06
CA ILE A 86 -6.22 -5.39 7.29
C ILE A 86 -7.29 -4.53 7.99
N ASP A 87 -7.99 -3.66 7.24
CA ASP A 87 -9.04 -2.80 7.80
C ASP A 87 -10.17 -3.63 8.41
N ASN A 88 -10.64 -4.66 7.69
CA ASN A 88 -11.69 -5.55 8.16
C ASN A 88 -11.29 -6.36 9.39
N CYS A 89 -10.07 -6.85 9.44
CA CYS A 89 -9.54 -7.56 10.59
C CYS A 89 -9.44 -6.63 11.82
N TYR A 90 -8.86 -5.44 11.67
CA TYR A 90 -8.79 -4.49 12.78
C TYR A 90 -10.17 -4.05 13.25
N LYS A 91 -11.10 -3.81 12.34
CA LYS A 91 -12.50 -3.44 12.63
C LYS A 91 -13.19 -4.45 13.57
N LYS A 92 -12.88 -5.74 13.42
CA LYS A 92 -13.45 -6.83 14.24
C LYS A 92 -12.68 -7.09 15.53
N SER A 93 -11.43 -6.62 15.65
CA SER A 93 -10.53 -6.94 16.76
C SER A 93 -11.02 -6.42 18.12
N ASP A 94 -10.71 -7.16 19.18
CA ASP A 94 -11.04 -6.76 20.54
C ASP A 94 -10.15 -5.60 21.01
N ALA A 95 -8.92 -5.50 20.53
CA ALA A 95 -8.04 -4.36 20.77
C ALA A 95 -8.69 -3.05 20.33
N ARG A 96 -9.25 -3.03 19.11
CA ARG A 96 -10.01 -1.86 18.64
C ARG A 96 -11.23 -1.59 19.52
N LYS A 97 -12.02 -2.62 19.84
CA LYS A 97 -13.25 -2.47 20.64
C LYS A 97 -12.99 -1.88 22.04
N LYS A 98 -11.83 -2.17 22.65
CA LYS A 98 -11.44 -1.61 23.95
C LYS A 98 -11.17 -0.11 23.88
N GLU A 99 -10.47 0.37 22.86
CA GLU A 99 -9.91 1.71 22.80
C GLU A 99 -10.66 2.69 21.89
N TYR A 100 -11.33 2.17 20.83
CA TYR A 100 -11.87 3.00 19.76
C TYR A 100 -13.31 2.67 19.41
N TYR A 101 -14.08 3.71 19.04
CA TYR A 101 -15.34 3.61 18.33
C TYR A 101 -15.11 3.73 16.81
N ILE A 102 -15.92 3.04 16.02
CA ILE A 102 -15.99 3.29 14.58
C ILE A 102 -16.72 4.62 14.37
N ASN A 103 -16.04 5.59 13.76
CA ASN A 103 -16.64 6.89 13.46
C ASN A 103 -17.24 6.91 12.04
N LYS A 104 -16.48 6.50 11.05
CA LYS A 104 -16.92 6.34 9.66
C LYS A 104 -16.26 5.12 9.05
N SER A 105 -17.03 4.31 8.33
CA SER A 105 -16.52 3.21 7.51
C SER A 105 -16.51 3.60 6.04
N ASN A 106 -15.71 2.90 5.24
CA ASN A 106 -15.64 3.03 3.79
C ASN A 106 -15.32 4.47 3.33
N VAL A 107 -14.36 5.10 4.02
CA VAL A 107 -13.90 6.45 3.65
C VAL A 107 -12.83 6.30 2.57
N PRO A 108 -13.06 6.79 1.35
CA PRO A 108 -12.10 6.66 0.27
C PRO A 108 -10.82 7.44 0.57
N ARG A 109 -9.70 6.89 0.16
CA ARG A 109 -8.39 7.52 0.19
C ARG A 109 -7.67 7.21 -1.11
N THR A 110 -7.17 8.24 -1.75
CA THR A 110 -6.32 8.12 -2.94
C THR A 110 -4.89 8.46 -2.57
N ILE A 111 -3.95 7.65 -3.05
CA ILE A 111 -2.51 7.88 -2.95
C ILE A 111 -1.85 7.56 -4.29
N TYR A 112 -0.71 8.19 -4.55
CA TYR A 112 0.12 7.92 -5.71
C TYR A 112 1.31 7.05 -5.31
N THR A 113 1.45 5.91 -5.99
CA THR A 113 2.53 4.95 -5.79
C THR A 113 3.39 4.85 -7.04
N ILE A 114 4.51 4.15 -6.97
CA ILE A 114 5.35 3.84 -8.14
C ILE A 114 4.62 3.01 -9.21
N TYR A 115 3.54 2.33 -8.84
CA TYR A 115 2.72 1.51 -9.74
C TYR A 115 1.57 2.30 -10.37
N GLY A 116 1.24 3.48 -9.83
CA GLY A 116 0.16 4.33 -10.26
C GLY A 116 -0.69 4.85 -9.10
N GLU A 117 -1.83 5.41 -9.45
CA GLU A 117 -2.83 5.90 -8.52
C GLU A 117 -3.59 4.72 -7.90
N ILE A 118 -3.70 4.72 -6.56
CA ILE A 118 -4.44 3.71 -5.80
C ILE A 118 -5.52 4.41 -4.99
N THR A 119 -6.77 4.02 -5.19
CA THR A 119 -7.89 4.44 -4.36
C THR A 119 -8.41 3.25 -3.57
N PHE A 120 -8.41 3.37 -2.25
CA PHE A 120 -8.87 2.34 -1.33
C PHE A 120 -9.81 2.91 -0.27
N GLU A 121 -10.64 2.05 0.31
CA GLU A 121 -11.53 2.39 1.41
C GLU A 121 -10.87 2.06 2.74
N ARG A 122 -11.13 2.91 3.75
CA ARG A 122 -10.59 2.74 5.10
C ARG A 122 -11.60 3.16 6.16
N THR A 123 -11.39 2.70 7.39
CA THR A 123 -12.23 3.04 8.53
C THR A 123 -11.56 4.09 9.41
N LEU A 124 -12.29 5.13 9.73
CA LEU A 124 -11.88 6.15 10.68
C LEU A 124 -12.45 5.81 12.06
N TYR A 125 -11.58 5.85 13.04
CA TYR A 125 -11.89 5.54 14.43
C TYR A 125 -11.80 6.80 15.30
N ARG A 126 -12.51 6.79 16.42
CA ARG A 126 -12.45 7.83 17.46
C ARG A 126 -12.05 7.20 18.77
N ASN A 127 -11.05 7.76 19.44
CA ASN A 127 -10.60 7.25 20.73
C ASN A 127 -11.68 7.48 21.82
N LYS A 128 -11.92 6.48 22.65
CA LYS A 128 -12.92 6.54 23.74
C LYS A 128 -12.57 7.57 24.81
N ASN A 129 -11.28 7.72 25.12
CA ASN A 129 -10.80 8.61 26.15
C ASN A 129 -10.55 10.04 25.63
N ASN A 130 -10.34 10.19 24.30
CA ASN A 130 -10.11 11.49 23.68
C ASN A 130 -10.87 11.59 22.35
N THR A 131 -12.10 12.03 22.43
CA THR A 131 -13.02 12.11 21.29
C THR A 131 -12.63 13.14 20.22
N LYS A 132 -11.67 14.03 20.49
CA LYS A 132 -11.18 15.01 19.52
C LYS A 132 -10.18 14.44 18.53
N LYS A 133 -9.55 13.31 18.83
CA LYS A 133 -8.54 12.66 17.95
C LYS A 133 -9.18 11.59 17.11
N TYR A 134 -9.04 11.74 15.80
CA TYR A 134 -9.32 10.69 14.84
C TYR A 134 -8.10 9.79 14.66
N TYR A 135 -8.35 8.53 14.39
CA TYR A 135 -7.34 7.52 14.18
C TYR A 135 -7.71 6.67 12.96
N CYS A 136 -6.75 6.38 12.11
CA CYS A 136 -6.90 5.46 11.01
C CYS A 136 -5.80 4.40 11.09
N PHE A 137 -6.19 3.16 11.31
CA PHE A 137 -5.25 2.05 11.49
C PHE A 137 -4.48 1.76 10.20
N VAL A 138 -5.17 1.79 9.06
CA VAL A 138 -4.57 1.57 7.73
C VAL A 138 -3.51 2.62 7.44
N ASP A 139 -3.81 3.91 7.64
CA ASP A 139 -2.84 4.98 7.39
C ASP A 139 -1.58 4.83 8.25
N GLN A 140 -1.75 4.39 9.50
CA GLN A 140 -0.62 4.18 10.41
C GLN A 140 0.27 3.02 9.96
N ILE A 141 -0.31 1.90 9.49
CA ILE A 141 0.46 0.75 9.00
C ILE A 141 1.20 1.09 7.71
N LEU A 142 0.54 1.82 6.81
CA LEU A 142 1.13 2.23 5.55
C LEU A 142 2.11 3.42 5.69
N GLY A 143 2.26 3.98 6.89
CA GLY A 143 3.09 5.16 7.11
C GLY A 143 2.61 6.42 6.39
N ILE A 144 1.30 6.49 6.09
CA ILE A 144 0.71 7.61 5.36
C ILE A 144 0.30 8.69 6.37
N GLU A 145 0.91 9.86 6.23
CA GLU A 145 0.55 11.03 7.04
C GLU A 145 -0.78 11.65 6.57
N ALA A 146 -1.44 12.38 7.48
CA ALA A 146 -2.64 13.13 7.14
C ALA A 146 -2.32 14.12 5.99
N TYR A 147 -3.21 14.16 4.99
CA TYR A 147 -3.08 15.02 3.79
C TYR A 147 -1.92 14.67 2.83
N ASN A 148 -1.14 13.65 3.10
CA ASN A 148 -0.12 13.20 2.16
C ASN A 148 -0.76 12.41 1.01
N LEU A 149 -0.48 12.84 -0.23
CA LEU A 149 -1.00 12.21 -1.44
C LEU A 149 -0.04 11.15 -2.00
N TYR A 150 1.21 11.15 -1.57
CA TYR A 150 2.25 10.30 -2.10
C TYR A 150 2.65 9.24 -1.09
N ASP A 151 2.86 8.02 -1.58
CA ASP A 151 3.52 6.96 -0.86
C ASP A 151 4.93 7.43 -0.42
N PRO A 152 5.41 7.08 0.78
CA PRO A 152 6.76 7.40 1.22
C PRO A 152 7.85 7.01 0.21
N VAL A 153 7.71 5.88 -0.47
CA VAL A 153 8.66 5.42 -1.50
C VAL A 153 8.69 6.36 -2.70
N VAL A 154 7.53 6.85 -3.16
CA VAL A 154 7.46 7.82 -4.27
C VAL A 154 8.13 9.13 -3.89
N ARG A 155 7.92 9.57 -2.66
CA ARG A 155 8.55 10.80 -2.13
C ARG A 155 10.08 10.67 -2.13
N ASP A 156 10.60 9.55 -1.64
CA ASP A 156 12.03 9.30 -1.58
C ASP A 156 12.63 9.19 -2.99
N TYR A 157 11.92 8.53 -3.92
CA TYR A 157 12.32 8.46 -5.33
C TYR A 157 12.35 9.85 -5.99
N GLN A 158 11.36 10.71 -5.74
CA GLN A 158 11.35 12.08 -6.26
C GLN A 158 12.52 12.90 -5.73
N LEU A 159 12.86 12.78 -4.43
CA LEU A 159 14.02 13.44 -3.84
C LEU A 159 15.33 12.97 -4.48
N MET A 160 15.49 11.66 -4.70
CA MET A 160 16.67 11.12 -5.37
C MET A 160 16.80 11.62 -6.82
N MET A 161 15.69 11.68 -7.56
CA MET A 161 15.68 12.22 -8.92
C MET A 161 16.05 13.71 -8.95
N GLN A 162 15.52 14.52 -8.02
CA GLN A 162 15.87 15.93 -7.91
C GLN A 162 17.34 16.14 -7.61
N LEU A 163 17.92 15.37 -6.68
CA LEU A 163 19.34 15.41 -6.35
C LEU A 163 20.21 15.03 -7.56
N THR A 164 19.82 14.01 -8.30
CA THR A 164 20.55 13.57 -9.50
C THR A 164 20.53 14.64 -10.59
N ILE A 165 19.38 15.25 -10.87
CA ILE A 165 19.27 16.36 -11.84
C ILE A 165 20.11 17.55 -11.41
N THR A 166 20.08 17.91 -10.12
CA THR A 166 20.87 19.02 -9.59
C THR A 166 22.39 18.77 -9.74
N LEU A 167 22.84 17.53 -9.47
CA LEU A 167 24.23 17.13 -9.66
C LEU A 167 24.64 17.20 -11.13
N ILE A 168 23.81 16.70 -12.04
CA ILE A 168 24.08 16.77 -13.50
C ILE A 168 24.18 18.23 -13.94
N MET A 169 23.26 19.10 -13.51
CA MET A 169 23.28 20.54 -13.85
C MET A 169 24.54 21.24 -13.30
N LEU A 170 24.97 20.90 -12.07
CA LEU A 170 26.21 21.41 -11.49
C LEU A 170 27.44 20.99 -12.32
N VAL A 171 27.50 19.74 -12.76
CA VAL A 171 28.60 19.26 -13.62
C VAL A 171 28.62 20.00 -14.97
N ILE A 172 27.47 20.23 -15.58
CA ILE A 172 27.36 20.96 -16.85
C ILE A 172 27.81 22.44 -16.70
N ILE A 173 27.55 23.08 -15.57
CA ILE A 173 27.96 24.47 -15.32
C ILE A 173 29.46 24.59 -15.06
N LEU A 174 30.11 23.53 -14.55
CA LEU A 174 31.53 23.50 -14.24
C LEU A 174 32.43 23.07 -15.41
N LEU A 175 31.83 22.58 -16.50
CA LEU A 175 32.51 22.24 -17.78
C LEU A 175 32.47 23.40 -18.77
#